data_339730efc6b71a82caac96232481881b
#
_entry.id   339730efc6b71a82caac96232481881b
#
_cell.length_a   1.000
_cell.length_b   1.000
_cell.length_c   1.000
_cell.angle_alpha   90.00
_cell.angle_beta   90.00
_cell.angle_gamma   90.00
#
_symmetry.space_group_name_H-M   'P 1'
#
loop_
_entity.id
_entity.type
_entity.pdbx_description
1 polymer ?
#
loop_
_entity_poly.entity_id
_entity_poly.type
_entity_poly.pdbx_seq_one_letter_code
_entity_poly.pdbx_strand_id
1 'polypeptide(L)'
;IIGSLNTNYESVYPFPITLGLLIEDFETQSFESFNWVNSGDSEWSIDESSYSGFYSARSGDIGDDQTSELSVVMNVLYEGEISFWAKASSESNGDDFLEFYIDNQSQNINLHGDSDWQEFSVNVPVGSHLLSWVYQKDNSQSSGEDCAWVDLIQFPPGAVSPLNIDFGDLNSDNIINILDVIVTVNSVIGYLDLTSLQLQNADLNLDGVVNIVDVLMIVDIVLSN
;
A
#
# COMPACT_ATOMS: atom_id res chain seq x y z
N ILE A 1 -53.20 33.50 3.34
CA ILE A 1 -52.20 32.95 4.30
C ILE A 1 -51.42 31.92 3.54
N ILE A 2 -50.17 32.26 3.13
CA ILE A 2 -49.28 31.39 2.43
C ILE A 2 -48.39 30.74 3.48
N GLY A 3 -48.58 29.45 3.68
CA GLY A 3 -47.74 28.66 4.57
C GLY A 3 -46.33 28.46 3.97
N SER A 4 -45.31 28.91 4.65
CA SER A 4 -43.92 28.66 4.33
C SER A 4 -43.61 27.19 4.64
N LEU A 5 -43.21 26.45 3.62
CA LEU A 5 -42.61 25.11 3.75
C LEU A 5 -41.20 25.31 4.28
N ASN A 6 -41.01 24.97 5.53
CA ASN A 6 -39.69 24.91 6.15
C ASN A 6 -39.09 23.54 5.77
N THR A 7 -38.27 23.52 4.73
CA THR A 7 -37.50 22.33 4.38
C THR A 7 -36.22 22.36 5.19
N ASN A 8 -36.26 21.86 6.42
CA ASN A 8 -35.09 21.43 7.12
C ASN A 8 -34.57 20.16 6.48
N TYR A 9 -33.61 20.30 5.58
CA TYR A 9 -32.71 19.20 5.25
C TYR A 9 -31.78 19.01 6.45
N GLU A 10 -32.19 18.19 7.40
CA GLU A 10 -31.21 17.55 8.28
C GLU A 10 -30.40 16.61 7.41
N SER A 11 -29.18 17.03 7.11
CA SER A 11 -28.19 16.13 6.56
C SER A 11 -27.93 15.04 7.60
N VAL A 12 -28.51 13.87 7.37
CA VAL A 12 -28.19 12.66 8.10
C VAL A 12 -26.75 12.33 7.75
N TYR A 13 -25.81 12.84 8.48
CA TYR A 13 -24.44 12.43 8.42
C TYR A 13 -24.13 11.41 9.45
N PRO A 14 -23.28 10.72 9.03
CA PRO A 14 -22.97 9.34 8.87
C PRO A 14 -22.39 8.86 10.17
N PHE A 15 -22.48 7.61 10.34
CA PHE A 15 -21.65 6.89 11.26
C PHE A 15 -20.20 7.37 11.08
N PRO A 16 -19.46 7.63 12.17
CA PRO A 16 -18.03 7.87 12.04
C PRO A 16 -17.45 6.65 11.35
N ILE A 17 -16.97 6.84 10.12
CA ILE A 17 -16.15 5.83 9.47
C ILE A 17 -14.89 5.81 10.31
N THR A 18 -14.75 4.81 11.16
CA THR A 18 -13.46 4.51 11.77
C THR A 18 -12.62 3.96 10.63
N LEU A 19 -11.87 4.84 9.97
CA LEU A 19 -10.85 4.43 9.04
C LEU A 19 -9.88 3.58 9.85
N GLY A 20 -9.84 2.28 9.56
CA GLY A 20 -8.87 1.37 10.15
C GLY A 20 -7.48 1.90 9.85
N LEU A 21 -6.60 1.83 10.83
CA LEU A 21 -5.19 2.10 10.62
C LEU A 21 -4.63 0.97 9.76
N LEU A 22 -4.04 1.33 8.63
CA LEU A 22 -3.43 0.37 7.72
C LEU A 22 -1.98 0.18 8.16
N ILE A 23 -1.61 -1.06 8.49
CA ILE A 23 -0.29 -1.40 9.04
C ILE A 23 0.29 -2.57 8.24
N GLU A 24 1.58 -2.48 7.92
CA GLU A 24 2.39 -3.62 7.51
C GLU A 24 3.39 -3.93 8.62
N ASP A 25 3.32 -5.13 9.15
CA ASP A 25 4.17 -5.63 10.23
C ASP A 25 4.98 -6.87 9.82
N PHE A 26 4.87 -7.28 8.55
CA PHE A 26 5.54 -8.42 7.93
C PHE A 26 5.31 -9.78 8.61
N GLU A 27 4.39 -9.87 9.55
CA GLU A 27 4.08 -11.11 10.28
C GLU A 27 3.45 -12.19 9.39
N THR A 28 2.98 -11.83 8.20
CA THR A 28 2.54 -12.79 7.17
C THR A 28 3.68 -13.56 6.52
N GLN A 29 4.93 -13.18 6.79
CA GLN A 29 6.15 -13.72 6.18
C GLN A 29 6.19 -13.60 4.65
N SER A 30 5.50 -12.59 4.12
CA SER A 30 5.43 -12.35 2.66
C SER A 30 5.22 -10.86 2.37
N PHE A 31 5.43 -10.45 1.13
CA PHE A 31 5.10 -9.13 0.61
C PHE A 31 3.73 -9.09 -0.08
N GLU A 32 2.81 -10.01 0.28
CA GLU A 32 1.49 -10.12 -0.38
C GLU A 32 0.40 -9.25 0.27
N SER A 33 0.64 -8.69 1.47
CA SER A 33 -0.32 -7.84 2.18
C SER A 33 -0.65 -6.55 1.42
N PHE A 34 0.30 -6.08 0.60
CA PHE A 34 0.18 -4.91 -0.26
C PHE A 34 0.84 -5.20 -1.60
N ASN A 35 0.62 -4.34 -2.61
CA ASN A 35 1.29 -4.43 -3.91
C ASN A 35 2.75 -3.94 -3.81
N TRP A 36 3.56 -4.62 -3.00
CA TRP A 36 4.97 -4.34 -2.87
C TRP A 36 5.71 -4.62 -4.17
N VAL A 37 6.59 -3.71 -4.54
CA VAL A 37 7.50 -3.85 -5.68
C VAL A 37 8.92 -3.90 -5.14
N ASN A 38 9.62 -4.98 -5.44
CA ASN A 38 11.05 -5.12 -5.25
C ASN A 38 11.78 -4.69 -6.51
N SER A 39 12.80 -3.85 -6.36
CA SER A 39 13.62 -3.36 -7.47
C SER A 39 15.06 -3.08 -7.03
N GLY A 40 15.90 -2.66 -7.97
CA GLY A 40 17.33 -2.49 -7.75
C GLY A 40 18.13 -3.73 -8.11
N ASP A 41 19.33 -3.86 -7.52
CA ASP A 41 20.28 -4.93 -7.85
C ASP A 41 20.03 -6.22 -7.06
N SER A 42 19.35 -6.14 -5.92
CA SER A 42 18.94 -7.29 -5.12
C SER A 42 17.62 -7.01 -4.40
N GLU A 43 16.77 -8.04 -4.29
CA GLU A 43 15.44 -7.94 -3.71
C GLU A 43 15.48 -7.93 -2.17
N TRP A 44 14.56 -7.20 -1.55
CA TRP A 44 14.26 -7.30 -0.13
C TRP A 44 13.68 -8.68 0.20
N SER A 45 13.90 -9.10 1.42
CA SER A 45 13.44 -10.39 1.94
C SER A 45 12.85 -10.24 3.33
N ILE A 46 12.08 -11.24 3.78
CA ILE A 46 11.60 -11.31 5.15
C ILE A 46 12.71 -11.85 6.05
N ASP A 47 12.93 -11.21 7.20
CA ASP A 47 13.99 -11.52 8.16
C ASP A 47 13.42 -11.67 9.57
N GLU A 48 14.07 -12.47 10.43
CA GLU A 48 13.67 -12.71 11.82
C GLU A 48 14.16 -11.62 12.79
N SER A 49 14.92 -10.63 12.31
CA SER A 49 15.34 -9.48 13.11
C SER A 49 14.26 -8.40 13.06
N SER A 50 13.39 -8.32 14.05
CA SER A 50 12.23 -7.43 14.06
C SER A 50 12.28 -6.40 15.19
N TYR A 51 11.59 -5.29 15.02
CA TYR A 51 11.26 -4.33 16.08
C TYR A 51 10.04 -4.83 16.87
N SER A 52 9.01 -5.26 16.16
CA SER A 52 7.77 -5.76 16.74
C SER A 52 7.46 -7.14 16.17
N GLY A 53 6.86 -8.04 16.98
CA GLY A 53 6.55 -9.37 16.50
C GLY A 53 7.78 -10.25 16.28
N PHE A 54 7.83 -10.94 15.14
CA PHE A 54 8.85 -11.93 14.82
C PHE A 54 9.58 -11.65 13.50
N TYR A 55 9.03 -10.81 12.63
CA TYR A 55 9.53 -10.61 11.26
C TYR A 55 9.62 -9.13 10.89
N SER A 56 10.50 -8.83 9.97
CA SER A 56 10.64 -7.51 9.34
C SER A 56 11.05 -7.66 7.87
N ALA A 57 11.08 -6.58 7.13
CA ALA A 57 11.69 -6.53 5.79
C ALA A 57 13.17 -6.15 5.90
N ARG A 58 14.06 -6.92 5.27
CA ARG A 58 15.49 -6.69 5.16
C ARG A 58 15.88 -6.40 3.72
N SER A 59 16.69 -5.38 3.49
CA SER A 59 17.24 -5.08 2.17
C SER A 59 18.05 -6.24 1.61
N GLY A 60 18.11 -6.35 0.29
CA GLY A 60 18.91 -7.36 -0.38
C GLY A 60 20.41 -7.15 -0.16
N ASP A 61 21.17 -8.23 -0.32
CA ASP A 61 22.63 -8.17 -0.29
C ASP A 61 23.14 -7.53 -1.58
N ILE A 62 23.73 -6.35 -1.48
CA ILE A 62 24.24 -5.55 -2.59
C ILE A 62 25.73 -5.29 -2.48
N GLY A 63 26.36 -5.09 -3.63
CA GLY A 63 27.78 -4.68 -3.72
C GLY A 63 27.93 -3.16 -3.87
N ASP A 64 29.16 -2.72 -4.04
CA ASP A 64 29.50 -1.31 -4.26
C ASP A 64 28.75 -0.72 -5.47
N ASP A 65 28.36 0.56 -5.36
CA ASP A 65 27.59 1.31 -6.38
C ASP A 65 26.22 0.66 -6.74
N GLN A 66 25.63 -0.13 -5.83
CA GLN A 66 24.35 -0.81 -6.02
C GLN A 66 23.26 -0.31 -5.09
N THR A 67 22.02 -0.65 -5.42
CA THR A 67 20.82 -0.30 -4.65
C THR A 67 19.89 -1.50 -4.46
N SER A 68 19.14 -1.48 -3.36
CA SER A 68 18.04 -2.41 -3.08
C SER A 68 16.84 -1.60 -2.65
N GLU A 69 15.73 -1.70 -3.38
CA GLU A 69 14.53 -0.89 -3.18
C GLU A 69 13.30 -1.75 -2.92
N LEU A 70 12.57 -1.40 -1.86
CA LEU A 70 11.21 -1.87 -1.59
C LEU A 70 10.26 -0.69 -1.70
N SER A 71 9.25 -0.78 -2.57
CA SER A 71 8.32 0.31 -2.79
C SER A 71 6.87 -0.14 -2.86
N VAL A 72 5.96 0.78 -2.57
CA VAL A 72 4.51 0.57 -2.65
C VAL A 72 3.83 1.86 -3.07
N VAL A 73 2.81 1.77 -3.92
CA VAL A 73 1.94 2.91 -4.22
C VAL A 73 0.78 2.93 -3.23
N MET A 74 0.48 4.10 -2.67
CA MET A 74 -0.65 4.31 -1.77
C MET A 74 -1.48 5.51 -2.20
N ASN A 75 -2.81 5.36 -2.17
CA ASN A 75 -3.74 6.48 -2.34
C ASN A 75 -4.06 7.05 -0.95
N VAL A 76 -3.62 8.27 -0.69
CA VAL A 76 -3.84 8.98 0.57
C VAL A 76 -5.07 9.88 0.43
N LEU A 77 -6.16 9.54 1.12
CA LEU A 77 -7.42 10.29 1.05
C LEU A 77 -7.40 11.55 1.92
N TYR A 78 -6.60 11.54 2.99
CA TYR A 78 -6.43 12.67 3.90
C TYR A 78 -4.95 12.81 4.21
N GLU A 79 -4.42 14.04 4.17
CA GLU A 79 -3.05 14.33 4.58
C GLU A 79 -2.79 13.79 5.99
N GLY A 80 -1.67 13.11 6.16
CA GLY A 80 -1.30 12.51 7.44
C GLY A 80 0.11 11.95 7.41
N GLU A 81 0.54 11.43 8.55
CA GLU A 81 1.88 10.88 8.68
C GLU A 81 1.90 9.39 8.35
N ILE A 82 2.91 8.97 7.60
CA ILE A 82 3.41 7.60 7.59
C ILE A 82 4.45 7.49 8.70
N SER A 83 4.38 6.43 9.51
CA SER A 83 5.47 6.11 10.43
C SER A 83 5.97 4.69 10.21
N PHE A 84 7.24 4.45 10.50
CA PHE A 84 7.86 3.13 10.42
C PHE A 84 9.09 3.06 11.33
N TRP A 85 9.44 1.83 11.71
CA TRP A 85 10.68 1.57 12.42
C TRP A 85 11.72 1.05 11.44
N ALA A 86 12.96 1.53 11.60
CA ALA A 86 14.07 1.07 10.77
C ALA A 86 15.37 0.99 11.58
N LYS A 87 16.28 0.13 11.14
CA LYS A 87 17.66 0.05 11.58
C LYS A 87 18.58 -0.23 10.41
N ALA A 88 19.86 0.07 10.56
CA ALA A 88 20.88 -0.25 9.59
C ALA A 88 22.09 -0.90 10.28
N SER A 89 22.84 -1.68 9.52
CA SER A 89 24.16 -2.19 9.88
C SER A 89 25.07 -2.01 8.66
N SER A 90 25.73 -0.87 8.62
CA SER A 90 26.57 -0.43 7.51
C SER A 90 27.78 0.35 8.02
N GLU A 91 28.53 0.96 7.14
CA GLU A 91 29.63 1.84 7.55
C GLU A 91 29.13 3.12 8.22
N SER A 92 29.95 3.66 9.14
CA SER A 92 29.55 4.76 10.01
C SER A 92 29.72 6.16 9.42
N ASN A 93 30.32 6.29 8.25
CA ASN A 93 30.57 7.57 7.56
C ASN A 93 29.35 8.13 6.84
N GLY A 94 28.30 7.30 6.61
CA GLY A 94 27.05 7.70 6.00
C GLY A 94 27.01 7.64 4.48
N ASP A 95 27.97 6.94 3.87
CA ASP A 95 28.00 6.74 2.42
C ASP A 95 27.17 5.51 2.00
N ASP A 96 27.02 4.51 2.90
CA ASP A 96 26.09 3.39 2.78
C ASP A 96 24.93 3.60 3.75
N PHE A 97 23.69 3.75 3.26
CA PHE A 97 22.55 4.14 4.09
C PHE A 97 21.19 3.72 3.54
N LEU A 98 20.21 3.66 4.44
CA LEU A 98 18.81 3.59 4.11
C LEU A 98 18.22 5.01 3.99
N GLU A 99 17.53 5.28 2.89
CA GLU A 99 16.77 6.50 2.65
C GLU A 99 15.29 6.17 2.36
N PHE A 100 14.40 7.06 2.78
CA PHE A 100 12.97 6.98 2.46
C PHE A 100 12.59 8.07 1.45
N TYR A 101 11.83 7.69 0.44
CA TYR A 101 11.39 8.58 -0.63
C TYR A 101 9.87 8.60 -0.73
N ILE A 102 9.32 9.78 -1.07
CA ILE A 102 7.96 9.96 -1.55
C ILE A 102 8.06 10.51 -2.98
N ASP A 103 7.49 9.82 -3.97
CA ASP A 103 7.52 10.20 -5.39
C ASP A 103 8.95 10.51 -5.90
N ASN A 104 9.91 9.68 -5.51
CA ASN A 104 11.34 9.84 -5.80
C ASN A 104 11.98 11.10 -5.17
N GLN A 105 11.31 11.74 -4.20
CA GLN A 105 11.89 12.84 -3.44
C GLN A 105 12.35 12.34 -2.07
N SER A 106 13.65 12.50 -1.77
CA SER A 106 14.23 12.12 -0.48
C SER A 106 13.53 12.85 0.67
N GLN A 107 13.28 12.12 1.75
CA GLN A 107 12.72 12.66 2.98
C GLN A 107 13.82 12.98 4.02
N ASN A 108 15.09 12.91 3.61
CA ASN A 108 16.29 13.20 4.41
C ASN A 108 16.46 12.25 5.62
N ILE A 109 16.08 10.99 5.44
CA ILE A 109 16.34 9.91 6.38
C ILE A 109 17.61 9.21 5.90
N ASN A 110 18.74 9.61 6.45
CA ASN A 110 20.04 8.99 6.13
C ASN A 110 20.43 8.07 7.29
N LEU A 111 19.86 6.86 7.32
CA LEU A 111 20.10 5.89 8.39
C LEU A 111 21.25 4.96 8.03
N HIS A 112 22.33 5.04 8.79
CA HIS A 112 23.60 4.34 8.53
C HIS A 112 24.32 3.92 9.82
N GLY A 113 25.42 3.19 9.67
CA GLY A 113 26.20 2.63 10.78
C GLY A 113 25.48 1.46 11.45
N ASP A 114 26.03 0.97 12.56
CA ASP A 114 25.35 -0.01 13.42
C ASP A 114 24.34 0.73 14.30
N SER A 115 23.10 0.86 13.82
CA SER A 115 22.04 1.56 14.55
C SER A 115 21.13 0.59 15.28
N ASP A 116 20.58 1.02 16.41
CA ASP A 116 19.38 0.40 16.98
C ASP A 116 18.15 0.77 16.16
N TRP A 117 17.02 0.09 16.40
CA TRP A 117 15.73 0.44 15.83
C TRP A 117 15.32 1.86 16.21
N GLN A 118 14.95 2.67 15.23
CA GLN A 118 14.51 4.05 15.37
C GLN A 118 13.17 4.22 14.65
N GLU A 119 12.29 5.05 15.23
CA GLU A 119 11.03 5.44 14.60
C GLU A 119 11.24 6.68 13.73
N PHE A 120 10.67 6.64 12.54
CA PHE A 120 10.59 7.76 11.61
C PHE A 120 9.14 8.08 11.32
N SER A 121 8.84 9.37 11.18
CA SER A 121 7.50 9.85 10.79
C SER A 121 7.65 10.94 9.75
N VAL A 122 6.88 10.83 8.67
CA VAL A 122 6.92 11.75 7.53
C VAL A 122 5.50 12.07 7.08
N ASN A 123 5.22 13.36 6.84
CA ASN A 123 3.93 13.79 6.34
C ASN A 123 3.75 13.42 4.86
N VAL A 124 2.63 12.78 4.53
CA VAL A 124 2.24 12.42 3.16
C VAL A 124 1.02 13.23 2.77
N PRO A 125 1.08 14.01 1.69
CA PRO A 125 -0.06 14.80 1.23
C PRO A 125 -1.18 13.93 0.66
N VAL A 126 -2.33 14.53 0.38
CA VAL A 126 -3.42 13.87 -0.32
C VAL A 126 -3.02 13.57 -1.77
N GLY A 127 -3.29 12.36 -2.23
CA GLY A 127 -2.99 11.92 -3.59
C GLY A 127 -2.52 10.47 -3.67
N SER A 128 -2.13 10.08 -4.88
CA SER A 128 -1.47 8.80 -5.12
C SER A 128 0.03 9.01 -5.05
N HIS A 129 0.70 8.30 -4.16
CA HIS A 129 2.13 8.46 -3.90
C HIS A 129 2.87 7.13 -3.98
N LEU A 130 4.05 7.15 -4.59
CA LEU A 130 5.03 6.07 -4.51
C LEU A 130 5.86 6.28 -3.24
N LEU A 131 5.81 5.33 -2.34
CA LEU A 131 6.59 5.29 -1.08
C LEU A 131 7.69 4.26 -1.26
N SER A 132 8.97 4.65 -1.09
CA SER A 132 10.10 3.77 -1.34
C SER A 132 11.11 3.81 -0.20
N TRP A 133 11.57 2.64 0.23
CA TRP A 133 12.71 2.43 1.13
C TRP A 133 13.87 1.90 0.30
N VAL A 134 14.95 2.66 0.23
CA VAL A 134 16.11 2.36 -0.62
C VAL A 134 17.34 2.25 0.26
N TYR A 135 17.93 1.05 0.32
CA TYR A 135 19.29 0.88 0.82
C TYR A 135 20.26 1.00 -0.34
N GLN A 136 21.26 1.83 -0.19
CA GLN A 136 22.25 2.11 -1.23
C GLN A 136 23.66 2.08 -0.67
N LYS A 137 24.61 1.69 -1.52
CA LYS A 137 26.04 1.68 -1.22
C LYS A 137 26.80 2.59 -2.17
N ASP A 138 27.88 3.18 -1.64
CA ASP A 138 28.86 3.87 -2.47
C ASP A 138 29.84 2.86 -3.12
N ASN A 139 30.97 3.34 -3.64
CA ASN A 139 31.95 2.53 -4.36
C ASN A 139 33.07 2.00 -3.48
N SER A 140 32.93 2.03 -2.17
CA SER A 140 33.98 1.67 -1.24
C SER A 140 33.47 1.08 0.06
N GLN A 141 34.28 0.28 0.68
CA GLN A 141 34.14 -0.31 2.02
C GLN A 141 32.79 -0.94 2.32
N SER A 142 32.80 -2.06 2.94
CA SER A 142 31.64 -2.75 3.49
C SER A 142 31.86 -2.94 4.99
N SER A 143 30.86 -2.69 5.81
CA SER A 143 30.96 -2.83 7.26
C SER A 143 29.64 -3.29 7.86
N GLY A 144 29.70 -4.03 8.96
CA GLY A 144 28.53 -4.61 9.61
C GLY A 144 27.92 -5.75 8.81
N GLU A 145 26.59 -5.84 8.79
CA GLU A 145 25.83 -6.79 7.96
C GLU A 145 25.53 -6.24 6.56
N ASP A 146 25.87 -4.97 6.34
CA ASP A 146 25.80 -4.28 5.06
C ASP A 146 24.40 -4.28 4.47
N CYS A 147 23.43 -3.94 5.31
CA CYS A 147 22.01 -3.93 4.99
C CYS A 147 21.20 -3.04 5.94
N ALA A 148 19.91 -2.89 5.64
CA ALA A 148 18.94 -2.20 6.48
C ALA A 148 17.67 -3.04 6.67
N TRP A 149 16.92 -2.74 7.73
CA TRP A 149 15.64 -3.37 8.04
C TRP A 149 14.56 -2.30 8.24
N VAL A 150 13.34 -2.64 7.85
CA VAL A 150 12.14 -1.83 8.07
C VAL A 150 11.05 -2.70 8.67
N ASP A 151 10.34 -2.16 9.66
CA ASP A 151 9.29 -2.88 10.36
C ASP A 151 8.17 -1.92 10.79
N LEU A 152 6.99 -2.47 11.08
CA LEU A 152 5.83 -1.80 11.65
C LEU A 152 5.52 -0.47 10.90
N ILE A 153 5.29 -0.58 9.59
CA ILE A 153 4.90 0.55 8.76
C ILE A 153 3.43 0.87 9.00
N GLN A 154 3.15 2.05 9.53
CA GLN A 154 1.82 2.56 9.74
C GLN A 154 1.53 3.63 8.69
N PHE A 155 0.64 3.32 7.77
CA PHE A 155 0.27 4.24 6.69
C PHE A 155 -0.61 5.40 7.21
N PRO A 156 -0.65 6.55 6.50
CA PRO A 156 -1.50 7.67 6.88
C PRO A 156 -2.96 7.26 7.11
N PRO A 157 -3.70 7.87 8.03
CA PRO A 157 -5.11 7.58 8.24
C PRO A 157 -5.91 7.73 6.93
N GLY A 158 -6.63 6.67 6.55
CA GLY A 158 -7.37 6.65 5.29
C GLY A 158 -6.53 6.42 4.05
N ALA A 159 -5.26 6.03 4.20
CA ALA A 159 -4.51 5.48 3.09
C ALA A 159 -5.17 4.18 2.62
N VAL A 160 -5.24 4.01 1.31
CA VAL A 160 -5.68 2.77 0.69
C VAL A 160 -4.58 2.32 -0.26
N SER A 161 -4.18 1.05 -0.16
CA SER A 161 -3.39 0.47 -1.24
C SER A 161 -4.21 0.67 -2.51
N PRO A 162 -3.65 1.16 -3.61
CA PRO A 162 -4.26 0.88 -4.87
C PRO A 162 -4.14 -0.63 -5.01
N LEU A 163 -5.17 -1.32 -4.55
CA LEU A 163 -5.38 -2.69 -4.91
C LEU A 163 -5.21 -2.73 -6.42
N ASN A 164 -4.68 -3.81 -6.99
CA ASN A 164 -4.97 -4.10 -8.38
C ASN A 164 -6.50 -4.05 -8.48
N ILE A 165 -7.03 -2.88 -8.82
CA ILE A 165 -8.41 -2.76 -9.21
C ILE A 165 -8.39 -3.33 -10.64
N ASP A 166 -8.37 -4.63 -10.73
CA ASP A 166 -8.70 -5.34 -11.93
C ASP A 166 -10.22 -5.24 -12.07
N PHE A 167 -10.65 -4.04 -12.56
CA PHE A 167 -12.05 -3.78 -12.80
C PHE A 167 -12.62 -4.92 -13.61
N GLY A 168 -13.55 -5.66 -12.99
CA GLY A 168 -14.18 -6.81 -13.58
C GLY A 168 -13.60 -8.17 -13.18
N ASP A 169 -12.44 -8.26 -12.51
CA ASP A 169 -11.93 -9.49 -11.89
C ASP A 169 -12.42 -9.57 -10.43
N LEU A 170 -13.52 -10.27 -10.21
CA LEU A 170 -14.12 -10.39 -8.88
C LEU A 170 -13.68 -11.65 -8.14
N ASN A 171 -13.12 -12.63 -8.85
CA ASN A 171 -12.63 -13.87 -8.27
C ASN A 171 -11.11 -13.85 -8.01
N SER A 172 -10.41 -12.79 -8.46
CA SER A 172 -8.97 -12.56 -8.30
C SER A 172 -8.11 -13.65 -8.97
N ASP A 173 -8.56 -14.15 -10.13
CA ASP A 173 -7.79 -15.13 -10.91
C ASP A 173 -6.96 -14.49 -12.04
N ASN A 174 -6.94 -13.17 -12.12
CA ASN A 174 -6.31 -12.31 -13.14
C ASN A 174 -6.86 -12.54 -14.57
N ILE A 175 -8.08 -13.06 -14.68
CA ILE A 175 -8.77 -13.29 -15.98
C ILE A 175 -10.20 -12.80 -15.89
N ILE A 176 -10.51 -11.67 -16.52
CA ILE A 176 -11.90 -11.20 -16.61
C ILE A 176 -12.66 -12.10 -17.57
N ASN A 177 -13.60 -12.89 -17.02
CA ASN A 177 -14.38 -13.87 -17.78
C ASN A 177 -15.80 -14.04 -17.22
N ILE A 178 -16.51 -15.07 -17.69
CA ILE A 178 -17.91 -15.32 -17.29
C ILE A 178 -18.07 -15.61 -15.78
N LEU A 179 -17.02 -16.07 -15.09
CA LEU A 179 -17.10 -16.37 -13.66
C LEU A 179 -17.25 -15.07 -12.86
N ASP A 180 -16.61 -13.98 -13.27
CA ASP A 180 -16.73 -12.66 -12.65
C ASP A 180 -18.10 -12.06 -12.84
N VAL A 181 -18.66 -12.23 -14.05
CA VAL A 181 -20.06 -11.87 -14.32
C VAL A 181 -21.01 -12.60 -13.37
N ILE A 182 -20.79 -13.89 -13.12
CA ILE A 182 -21.62 -14.68 -12.20
C ILE A 182 -21.50 -14.17 -10.77
N VAL A 183 -20.30 -13.83 -10.30
CA VAL A 183 -20.06 -13.27 -8.96
C VAL A 183 -20.82 -11.94 -8.82
N THR A 184 -20.67 -11.04 -9.79
CA THR A 184 -21.35 -9.72 -9.79
C THR A 184 -22.87 -9.87 -9.82
N VAL A 185 -23.40 -10.73 -10.69
CA VAL A 185 -24.85 -11.00 -10.76
C VAL A 185 -25.37 -11.51 -9.43
N ASN A 186 -24.68 -12.49 -8.81
CA ASN A 186 -25.11 -13.03 -7.52
C ASN A 186 -25.16 -11.96 -6.43
N SER A 187 -24.25 -10.99 -6.46
CA SER A 187 -24.28 -9.86 -5.54
C SER A 187 -25.47 -8.93 -5.83
N VAL A 188 -25.67 -8.55 -7.08
CA VAL A 188 -26.75 -7.64 -7.48
C VAL A 188 -28.14 -8.19 -7.13
N ILE A 189 -28.33 -9.52 -7.20
CA ILE A 189 -29.60 -10.16 -6.82
C ILE A 189 -29.67 -10.56 -5.34
N GLY A 190 -28.63 -10.24 -4.54
CA GLY A 190 -28.61 -10.42 -3.09
C GLY A 190 -28.32 -11.84 -2.61
N TYR A 191 -27.72 -12.69 -3.44
CA TYR A 191 -27.28 -14.03 -3.03
C TYR A 191 -25.86 -14.05 -2.47
N LEU A 192 -25.05 -13.02 -2.73
CA LEU A 192 -23.65 -12.94 -2.30
C LEU A 192 -23.33 -11.54 -1.80
N ASP A 193 -22.76 -11.46 -0.60
CA ASP A 193 -22.18 -10.22 -0.10
C ASP A 193 -20.73 -10.12 -0.59
N LEU A 194 -20.39 -9.05 -1.30
CA LEU A 194 -19.04 -8.77 -1.77
C LEU A 194 -18.17 -8.20 -0.64
N THR A 195 -16.91 -8.57 -0.64
CA THR A 195 -15.89 -7.89 0.19
C THR A 195 -15.70 -6.44 -0.31
N SER A 196 -15.06 -5.61 0.51
CA SER A 196 -14.77 -4.20 0.12
C SER A 196 -13.98 -4.10 -1.18
N LEU A 197 -13.04 -5.02 -1.41
CA LEU A 197 -12.28 -5.11 -2.65
C LEU A 197 -13.14 -5.48 -3.85
N GLN A 198 -13.94 -6.54 -3.69
CA GLN A 198 -14.84 -6.97 -4.75
C GLN A 198 -15.87 -5.91 -5.12
N LEU A 199 -16.34 -5.10 -4.14
CA LEU A 199 -17.23 -3.96 -4.42
C LEU A 199 -16.54 -2.91 -5.30
N GLN A 200 -15.25 -2.64 -5.06
CA GLN A 200 -14.47 -1.70 -5.88
C GLN A 200 -14.21 -2.28 -7.28
N ASN A 201 -13.85 -3.55 -7.38
CA ASN A 201 -13.63 -4.22 -8.68
C ASN A 201 -14.93 -4.36 -9.49
N ALA A 202 -16.07 -4.40 -8.82
CA ALA A 202 -17.38 -4.55 -9.45
C ALA A 202 -18.01 -3.23 -9.92
N ASP A 203 -17.63 -2.09 -9.33
CA ASP A 203 -18.15 -0.76 -9.69
C ASP A 203 -17.36 -0.16 -10.87
N LEU A 204 -17.68 -0.63 -12.08
CA LEU A 204 -16.93 -0.26 -13.29
C LEU A 204 -17.22 1.17 -13.75
N ASN A 205 -18.40 1.70 -13.42
CA ASN A 205 -18.78 3.07 -13.79
C ASN A 205 -18.42 4.11 -12.72
N LEU A 206 -17.90 3.66 -11.56
CA LEU A 206 -17.47 4.48 -10.42
C LEU A 206 -18.60 5.37 -9.86
N ASP A 207 -19.87 4.89 -9.89
CA ASP A 207 -21.00 5.62 -9.32
C ASP A 207 -21.24 5.30 -7.83
N GLY A 208 -20.46 4.39 -7.25
CA GLY A 208 -20.52 3.96 -5.86
C GLY A 208 -21.58 2.89 -5.58
N VAL A 209 -22.24 2.33 -6.61
CA VAL A 209 -23.31 1.33 -6.48
C VAL A 209 -23.13 0.19 -7.46
N VAL A 210 -22.77 -0.98 -6.98
CA VAL A 210 -22.73 -2.19 -7.84
C VAL A 210 -24.14 -2.61 -8.22
N ASN A 211 -24.46 -2.54 -9.52
CA ASN A 211 -25.78 -2.81 -10.07
C ASN A 211 -25.71 -3.45 -11.47
N ILE A 212 -26.84 -3.54 -12.17
CA ILE A 212 -26.91 -4.19 -13.49
C ILE A 212 -26.08 -3.45 -14.56
N VAL A 213 -25.80 -2.16 -14.39
CA VAL A 213 -24.99 -1.41 -15.35
C VAL A 213 -23.55 -1.93 -15.33
N ASP A 214 -23.01 -2.20 -14.15
CA ASP A 214 -21.66 -2.77 -13.99
C ASP A 214 -21.57 -4.18 -14.56
N VAL A 215 -22.60 -5.00 -14.30
CA VAL A 215 -22.70 -6.34 -14.92
C VAL A 215 -22.58 -6.25 -16.44
N LEU A 216 -23.29 -5.30 -17.06
CA LEU A 216 -23.24 -5.12 -18.52
C LEU A 216 -21.86 -4.66 -18.99
N MET A 217 -21.16 -3.84 -18.22
CA MET A 217 -19.80 -3.41 -18.53
C MET A 217 -18.80 -4.56 -18.44
N ILE A 218 -18.91 -5.43 -17.41
CA ILE A 218 -18.08 -6.64 -17.32
C ILE A 218 -18.34 -7.58 -18.51
N VAL A 219 -19.61 -7.77 -18.87
CA VAL A 219 -19.99 -8.58 -20.04
C VAL A 219 -19.37 -8.01 -21.33
N ASP A 220 -19.36 -6.68 -21.49
CA ASP A 220 -18.76 -6.03 -22.67
C ASP A 220 -17.24 -6.30 -22.73
N ILE A 221 -16.53 -6.25 -21.59
CA ILE A 221 -15.11 -6.63 -21.51
C ILE A 221 -14.93 -8.09 -21.92
N VAL A 222 -15.72 -9.02 -21.37
CA VAL A 222 -15.64 -10.46 -21.66
C VAL A 222 -15.87 -10.77 -23.14
N LEU A 223 -16.76 -10.02 -23.80
CA LEU A 223 -17.08 -10.22 -25.22
C LEU A 223 -16.06 -9.55 -26.17
N SER A 224 -15.24 -8.64 -25.64
CA SER A 224 -14.25 -7.90 -26.42
C SER A 224 -12.85 -8.55 -26.42
N ASN A 225 -12.64 -9.55 -25.55
CA ASN A 225 -11.43 -10.36 -25.44
C ASN A 225 -11.55 -11.64 -26.29
#